data_c83e62a97633ad82d13beee0e32b9caa
#
_entry.id   c83e62a97633ad82d13beee0e32b9caa
#
_cell.length_a   1.000
_cell.length_b   1.000
_cell.length_c   1.000
_cell.angle_alpha   90.00
_cell.angle_beta   90.00
_cell.angle_gamma   90.00
#
_symmetry.space_group_name_H-M   'P 1'
#
loop_
_entity.id
_entity.type
_entity.pdbx_description
1 polymer ?
#
loop_
_entity_poly.entity_id
_entity_poly.type
_entity_poly.pdbx_seq_one_letter_code
_entity_poly.pdbx_strand_id
1 'polypeptide(L)'
;MRDFVLGPIFLAIAAYGLAHPWVGIMGWTWLSIMNPHAYSWRLSSMPVAAAIAGATLLGLFLTPDRREFFVTRETVVLMLFMLWMCITLPFSYDFDHSYPLWNRVMKIDLMVLVAMCVLYSKKHIIMLAWVLAGSIGFFGVKGGLFTLATGGSYRVWGPANSYIEGNNEMALALIMIIPIIGFLRFTTNSIWTKRGLVVAMLLCAAAAIGSQSRGALLAIGAMTTVLWWRSDKKFFLAILLVVVGIALLSFMPESWWERMGTIGTYKEDTSAGGRINAWWMAWNLAKANFFGGGFAVAKAELFAMYAPDPTQVLAAHSIYFMVLGEHGFVGLFLFLMLWFFVWGSAARLRVQGKKLPQTLWLSYLGAMCQVSLAGYAVGGAFLSLSYYDLPYNILILVVLGCRWLDGKEWVTEEAEHAKQQAAIEAKSALKERSLRPYAKP
;
A
#
# COMPACT_ATOMS: atom_id res chain seq x y z
N MET A 1 21.22 -21.13 1.14
CA MET A 1 21.25 -20.41 -0.16
C MET A 1 20.56 -19.03 -0.09
N ARG A 2 19.32 -18.91 0.42
CA ARG A 2 18.60 -17.62 0.46
C ARG A 2 19.32 -16.53 1.24
N ASP A 3 19.91 -16.84 2.42
CA ASP A 3 20.70 -15.90 3.22
C ASP A 3 21.90 -15.34 2.46
N PHE A 4 22.56 -16.14 1.65
CA PHE A 4 23.71 -15.73 0.84
C PHE A 4 23.35 -14.78 -0.31
N VAL A 5 22.08 -14.77 -0.73
CA VAL A 5 21.56 -13.84 -1.75
C VAL A 5 21.01 -12.57 -1.08
N LEU A 6 20.18 -12.74 -0.08
CA LEU A 6 19.48 -11.61 0.57
C LEU A 6 20.41 -10.79 1.45
N GLY A 7 21.38 -11.41 2.15
CA GLY A 7 22.31 -10.71 3.02
C GLY A 7 23.10 -9.61 2.31
N PRO A 8 23.82 -9.93 1.21
CA PRO A 8 24.52 -8.90 0.42
C PRO A 8 23.60 -7.81 -0.12
N ILE A 9 22.37 -8.14 -0.53
CA ILE A 9 21.39 -7.16 -1.00
C ILE A 9 21.03 -6.20 0.14
N PHE A 10 20.73 -6.70 1.33
CA PHE A 10 20.39 -5.86 2.48
C PHE A 10 21.56 -5.00 2.93
N LEU A 11 22.77 -5.53 2.92
CA LEU A 11 23.99 -4.76 3.22
C LEU A 11 24.21 -3.65 2.17
N ALA A 12 24.02 -3.97 0.89
CA ALA A 12 24.13 -2.98 -0.18
C ALA A 12 23.07 -1.88 0.00
N ILE A 13 21.80 -2.22 0.27
CA ILE A 13 20.73 -1.25 0.51
C ILE A 13 21.06 -0.38 1.73
N ALA A 14 21.56 -0.94 2.82
CA ALA A 14 21.92 -0.19 4.01
C ALA A 14 23.11 0.77 3.72
N ALA A 15 24.15 0.29 3.04
CA ALA A 15 25.29 1.11 2.66
C ALA A 15 24.92 2.24 1.69
N TYR A 16 24.11 1.93 0.67
CA TYR A 16 23.58 2.94 -0.25
C TYR A 16 22.61 3.90 0.42
N GLY A 17 21.82 3.41 1.40
CA GLY A 17 20.89 4.22 2.20
C GLY A 17 21.60 5.26 3.06
N LEU A 18 22.84 4.99 3.51
CA LEU A 18 23.69 5.96 4.19
C LEU A 18 24.11 7.11 3.26
N ALA A 19 24.43 6.80 2.00
CA ALA A 19 24.85 7.79 1.01
C ALA A 19 23.67 8.46 0.29
N HIS A 20 22.57 7.71 0.12
CA HIS A 20 21.38 8.11 -0.62
C HIS A 20 20.12 7.69 0.16
N PRO A 21 19.58 8.49 1.08
CA PRO A 21 18.44 8.15 1.93
C PRO A 21 17.19 7.66 1.16
N TRP A 22 16.96 8.14 -0.06
CA TRP A 22 15.88 7.67 -0.91
C TRP A 22 15.98 6.17 -1.28
N VAL A 23 17.21 5.63 -1.42
CA VAL A 23 17.42 4.18 -1.64
C VAL A 23 17.04 3.39 -0.39
N GLY A 24 17.41 3.90 0.78
CA GLY A 24 17.05 3.31 2.06
C GLY A 24 15.53 3.27 2.25
N ILE A 25 14.79 4.32 1.88
CA ILE A 25 13.33 4.34 1.87
C ILE A 25 12.76 3.25 0.95
N MET A 26 13.27 3.12 -0.29
CA MET A 26 12.82 2.07 -1.21
C MET A 26 13.08 0.67 -0.63
N GLY A 27 14.24 0.46 -0.02
CA GLY A 27 14.60 -0.79 0.65
C GLY A 27 13.73 -1.09 1.87
N TRP A 28 13.45 -0.09 2.71
CA TRP A 28 12.51 -0.21 3.83
C TRP A 28 11.12 -0.61 3.33
N THR A 29 10.58 0.10 2.34
CA THR A 29 9.26 -0.19 1.77
C THR A 29 9.20 -1.62 1.21
N TRP A 30 10.25 -2.05 0.49
CA TRP A 30 10.34 -3.42 0.00
C TRP A 30 10.32 -4.45 1.13
N LEU A 31 11.12 -4.24 2.18
CA LEU A 31 11.20 -5.13 3.34
C LEU A 31 9.89 -5.18 4.13
N SER A 32 9.26 -4.03 4.34
CA SER A 32 8.02 -3.93 5.12
C SER A 32 6.84 -4.61 4.42
N ILE A 33 6.72 -4.42 3.11
CA ILE A 33 5.58 -4.94 2.32
C ILE A 33 5.80 -6.38 1.87
N MET A 34 6.99 -6.71 1.36
CA MET A 34 7.27 -8.04 0.80
C MET A 34 7.71 -9.05 1.86
N ASN A 35 8.29 -8.57 2.96
CA ASN A 35 8.83 -9.39 4.04
C ASN A 35 9.81 -10.51 3.58
N PRO A 36 10.78 -10.22 2.70
CA PRO A 36 11.63 -11.25 2.07
C PRO A 36 12.54 -11.97 3.06
N HIS A 37 12.90 -11.32 4.17
CA HIS A 37 13.73 -11.90 5.22
C HIS A 37 13.02 -13.04 5.98
N ALA A 38 11.68 -13.07 6.03
CA ALA A 38 10.93 -14.16 6.64
C ALA A 38 11.16 -15.52 5.94
N TYR A 39 11.59 -15.51 4.66
CA TYR A 39 11.90 -16.71 3.90
C TYR A 39 13.34 -17.20 4.06
N SER A 40 14.16 -16.53 4.87
CA SER A 40 15.55 -16.88 5.15
C SER A 40 15.68 -17.61 6.50
N TRP A 41 16.81 -18.27 6.74
CA TRP A 41 17.02 -19.06 7.95
C TRP A 41 17.57 -18.22 9.10
N ARG A 42 18.61 -17.43 8.83
CA ARG A 42 19.28 -16.59 9.84
C ARG A 42 18.76 -15.14 9.85
N LEU A 43 18.51 -14.59 8.66
CA LEU A 43 18.05 -13.19 8.55
C LEU A 43 16.63 -12.98 9.10
N SER A 44 15.82 -14.04 9.21
CA SER A 44 14.45 -13.95 9.77
C SER A 44 14.44 -13.53 11.24
N SER A 45 15.49 -13.86 12.00
CA SER A 45 15.65 -13.47 13.40
C SER A 45 16.40 -12.15 13.60
N MET A 46 16.98 -11.59 12.54
CA MET A 46 17.74 -10.34 12.59
C MET A 46 16.83 -9.13 12.35
N PRO A 47 17.09 -7.98 13.01
CA PRO A 47 16.31 -6.76 12.82
C PRO A 47 16.71 -6.01 11.53
N VAL A 48 16.66 -6.71 10.38
CA VAL A 48 17.13 -6.19 9.07
C VAL A 48 16.42 -4.89 8.69
N ALA A 49 15.09 -4.85 8.90
CA ALA A 49 14.31 -3.64 8.62
C ALA A 49 14.77 -2.46 9.50
N ALA A 50 15.01 -2.70 10.80
CA ALA A 50 15.52 -1.66 11.70
C ALA A 50 16.94 -1.19 11.31
N ALA A 51 17.79 -2.10 10.82
CA ALA A 51 19.13 -1.75 10.34
C ALA A 51 19.07 -0.82 9.10
N ILE A 52 18.20 -1.13 8.12
CA ILE A 52 17.99 -0.28 6.94
C ILE A 52 17.35 1.06 7.32
N ALA A 53 16.36 1.06 8.22
CA ALA A 53 15.79 2.31 8.73
C ALA A 53 16.83 3.16 9.44
N GLY A 54 17.64 2.56 10.33
CA GLY A 54 18.74 3.24 11.03
C GLY A 54 19.76 3.82 10.07
N ALA A 55 20.20 3.05 9.06
CA ALA A 55 21.11 3.53 8.01
C ALA A 55 20.48 4.71 7.23
N THR A 56 19.20 4.63 6.89
CA THR A 56 18.47 5.71 6.20
C THR A 56 18.41 6.98 7.04
N LEU A 57 18.05 6.86 8.33
CA LEU A 57 17.97 7.98 9.25
C LEU A 57 19.36 8.62 9.48
N LEU A 58 20.42 7.82 9.65
CA LEU A 58 21.79 8.32 9.73
C LEU A 58 22.20 9.02 8.43
N GLY A 59 21.86 8.46 7.28
CA GLY A 59 22.11 9.06 5.96
C GLY A 59 21.50 10.46 5.83
N LEU A 60 20.35 10.73 6.48
CA LEU A 60 19.76 12.07 6.51
C LEU A 60 20.66 13.12 7.17
N PHE A 61 21.52 12.73 8.10
CA PHE A 61 22.47 13.65 8.75
C PHE A 61 23.80 13.74 8.01
N LEU A 62 24.18 12.71 7.28
CA LEU A 62 25.49 12.58 6.64
C LEU A 62 25.53 13.11 5.21
N THR A 63 24.37 13.22 4.54
CA THR A 63 24.33 13.60 3.12
C THR A 63 23.66 14.95 2.90
N PRO A 64 24.05 15.70 1.84
CA PRO A 64 23.39 16.93 1.44
C PRO A 64 22.13 16.68 0.57
N ASP A 65 21.64 15.44 0.48
CA ASP A 65 20.46 15.11 -0.30
C ASP A 65 19.28 16.03 0.06
N ARG A 66 18.50 16.41 -0.95
CA ARG A 66 17.35 17.27 -0.78
C ARG A 66 16.37 16.65 0.21
N ARG A 67 16.13 17.34 1.28
CA ARG A 67 15.16 17.01 2.33
C ARG A 67 14.43 18.29 2.69
N GLU A 68 13.14 18.20 2.52
CA GLU A 68 12.27 19.32 2.87
C GLU A 68 11.10 18.74 3.66
N PHE A 69 11.04 19.09 4.92
CA PHE A 69 9.81 18.86 5.66
C PHE A 69 8.77 19.84 5.13
N PHE A 70 7.65 19.34 4.66
CA PHE A 70 6.55 20.14 4.19
C PHE A 70 5.27 19.77 4.94
N VAL A 71 4.48 20.77 5.24
CA VAL A 71 3.25 20.62 6.01
C VAL A 71 2.09 20.57 5.05
N THR A 72 1.39 19.44 5.04
CA THR A 72 0.11 19.27 4.35
C THR A 72 -0.94 18.86 5.38
N ARG A 73 -2.22 18.97 5.03
CA ARG A 73 -3.29 18.51 5.91
C ARG A 73 -3.18 17.01 6.21
N GLU A 74 -2.72 16.20 5.27
CA GLU A 74 -2.50 14.75 5.43
C GLU A 74 -1.38 14.48 6.43
N THR A 75 -0.24 15.18 6.30
CA THR A 75 0.90 14.99 7.23
C THR A 75 0.56 15.47 8.64
N VAL A 76 -0.20 16.57 8.77
CA VAL A 76 -0.67 17.06 10.08
C VAL A 76 -1.60 16.06 10.74
N VAL A 77 -2.59 15.53 10.01
CA VAL A 77 -3.53 14.56 10.58
C VAL A 77 -2.82 13.25 10.93
N LEU A 78 -1.88 12.78 10.10
CA LEU A 78 -1.07 11.62 10.43
C LEU A 78 -0.28 11.83 11.72
N MET A 79 0.40 12.98 11.87
CA MET A 79 1.13 13.31 13.11
C MET A 79 0.19 13.42 14.33
N LEU A 80 -1.00 14.01 14.17
CA LEU A 80 -2.01 14.05 15.24
C LEU A 80 -2.51 12.65 15.59
N PHE A 81 -2.69 11.77 14.62
CA PHE A 81 -3.07 10.37 14.86
C PHE A 81 -1.97 9.61 15.58
N MET A 82 -0.69 9.77 15.16
CA MET A 82 0.46 9.20 15.87
C MET A 82 0.54 9.72 17.32
N LEU A 83 0.39 11.03 17.51
CA LEU A 83 0.37 11.64 18.84
C LEU A 83 -0.76 11.07 19.69
N TRP A 84 -1.96 10.91 19.12
CA TRP A 84 -3.10 10.33 19.82
C TRP A 84 -2.82 8.87 20.24
N MET A 85 -2.23 8.07 19.35
CA MET A 85 -1.79 6.70 19.71
C MET A 85 -0.74 6.68 20.83
N CYS A 86 0.16 7.67 20.90
CA CYS A 86 1.09 7.84 22.01
C CYS A 86 0.36 8.20 23.32
N ILE A 87 -0.66 9.07 23.25
CA ILE A 87 -1.46 9.47 24.42
C ILE A 87 -2.31 8.30 24.93
N THR A 88 -2.89 7.49 24.05
CA THR A 88 -3.74 6.37 24.46
C THR A 88 -2.97 5.17 25.00
N LEU A 89 -1.68 5.03 24.67
CA LEU A 89 -0.86 3.90 25.09
C LEU A 89 -0.76 3.72 26.63
N PRO A 90 -0.50 4.76 27.43
CA PRO A 90 -0.47 4.62 28.91
C PRO A 90 -1.83 4.23 29.53
N PHE A 91 -2.93 4.47 28.81
CA PHE A 91 -4.28 4.13 29.23
C PHE A 91 -4.76 2.79 28.66
N SER A 92 -3.85 2.03 28.03
CA SER A 92 -4.18 0.72 27.48
C SER A 92 -4.55 -0.26 28.59
N TYR A 93 -5.55 -1.10 28.33
CA TYR A 93 -5.98 -2.14 29.25
C TYR A 93 -4.89 -3.19 29.53
N ASP A 94 -4.04 -3.43 28.54
CA ASP A 94 -2.87 -4.29 28.63
C ASP A 94 -1.68 -3.61 27.96
N PHE A 95 -0.84 -2.98 28.78
CA PHE A 95 0.33 -2.25 28.30
C PHE A 95 1.37 -3.17 27.66
N ASP A 96 1.62 -4.34 28.25
CA ASP A 96 2.67 -5.26 27.82
C ASP A 96 2.42 -5.82 26.42
N HIS A 97 1.17 -6.06 26.06
CA HIS A 97 0.78 -6.47 24.72
C HIS A 97 0.59 -5.28 23.76
N SER A 98 0.20 -4.11 24.27
CA SER A 98 -0.01 -2.90 23.47
C SER A 98 1.30 -2.27 23.01
N TYR A 99 2.32 -2.24 23.87
CA TYR A 99 3.60 -1.59 23.59
C TYR A 99 4.34 -2.14 22.34
N PRO A 100 4.48 -3.47 22.15
CA PRO A 100 5.11 -4.01 20.94
C PRO A 100 4.37 -3.63 19.65
N LEU A 101 3.03 -3.61 19.67
CA LEU A 101 2.21 -3.23 18.52
C LEU A 101 2.34 -1.74 18.24
N TRP A 102 2.23 -0.88 19.25
CA TRP A 102 2.49 0.55 19.16
C TRP A 102 3.88 0.84 18.58
N ASN A 103 4.93 0.19 19.07
CA ASN A 103 6.30 0.36 18.60
C ASN A 103 6.44 -0.01 17.11
N ARG A 104 5.73 -1.07 16.67
CA ARG A 104 5.70 -1.46 15.25
C ARG A 104 5.01 -0.40 14.40
N VAL A 105 3.84 0.07 14.80
CA VAL A 105 3.05 1.09 14.08
C VAL A 105 3.82 2.40 14.00
N MET A 106 4.38 2.87 15.13
CA MET A 106 5.16 4.12 15.15
C MET A 106 6.38 4.09 14.23
N LYS A 107 7.06 2.94 14.09
CA LYS A 107 8.18 2.79 13.14
C LYS A 107 7.69 2.89 11.68
N ILE A 108 6.54 2.33 11.37
CA ILE A 108 5.94 2.41 10.04
C ILE A 108 5.60 3.87 9.72
N ASP A 109 4.83 4.53 10.59
CA ASP A 109 4.37 5.89 10.38
C ASP A 109 5.54 6.90 10.36
N LEU A 110 6.56 6.71 11.19
CA LEU A 110 7.79 7.50 11.13
C LEU A 110 8.46 7.39 9.76
N MET A 111 8.60 6.17 9.22
CA MET A 111 9.22 5.97 7.91
C MET A 111 8.34 6.49 6.76
N VAL A 112 7.02 6.53 6.93
CA VAL A 112 6.09 7.22 6.01
C VAL A 112 6.38 8.72 5.99
N LEU A 113 6.55 9.36 7.15
CA LEU A 113 6.92 10.78 7.25
C LEU A 113 8.30 11.04 6.64
N VAL A 114 9.29 10.20 6.94
CA VAL A 114 10.64 10.29 6.36
C VAL A 114 10.61 10.14 4.84
N ALA A 115 9.83 9.19 4.32
CA ALA A 115 9.65 9.02 2.88
C ALA A 115 9.13 10.30 2.20
N MET A 116 8.14 10.96 2.80
CA MET A 116 7.62 12.23 2.27
C MET A 116 8.63 13.37 2.32
N CYS A 117 9.60 13.35 3.25
CA CYS A 117 10.67 14.34 3.32
C CYS A 117 11.78 14.11 2.29
N VAL A 118 12.06 12.86 1.95
CA VAL A 118 13.21 12.45 1.13
C VAL A 118 12.85 12.31 -0.35
N LEU A 119 11.66 11.79 -0.63
CA LEU A 119 11.21 11.57 -1.99
C LEU A 119 10.56 12.85 -2.54
N TYR A 120 11.02 13.34 -3.70
CA TYR A 120 10.53 14.61 -4.25
C TYR A 120 10.31 14.61 -5.76
N SER A 121 11.06 13.80 -6.52
CA SER A 121 11.01 13.81 -7.98
C SER A 121 9.95 12.84 -8.55
N LYS A 122 9.51 13.09 -9.78
CA LYS A 122 8.68 12.16 -10.55
C LYS A 122 9.30 10.75 -10.61
N LYS A 123 10.63 10.66 -10.76
CA LYS A 123 11.36 9.40 -10.75
C LYS A 123 11.17 8.64 -9.43
N HIS A 124 11.27 9.32 -8.29
CA HIS A 124 11.07 8.71 -6.98
C HIS A 124 9.65 8.20 -6.79
N ILE A 125 8.64 8.97 -7.23
CA ILE A 125 7.22 8.58 -7.16
C ILE A 125 6.97 7.31 -7.98
N ILE A 126 7.48 7.29 -9.23
CA ILE A 126 7.33 6.12 -10.11
C ILE A 126 8.10 4.91 -9.56
N MET A 127 9.30 5.11 -9.00
CA MET A 127 10.07 4.03 -8.36
C MET A 127 9.37 3.45 -7.15
N LEU A 128 8.77 4.29 -6.30
CA LEU A 128 7.97 3.81 -5.17
C LEU A 128 6.80 2.95 -5.67
N ALA A 129 6.08 3.40 -6.70
CA ALA A 129 5.01 2.60 -7.31
C ALA A 129 5.53 1.25 -7.85
N TRP A 130 6.75 1.20 -8.43
CA TRP A 130 7.39 -0.04 -8.87
C TRP A 130 7.77 -0.95 -7.70
N VAL A 131 8.26 -0.40 -6.59
CA VAL A 131 8.58 -1.18 -5.38
C VAL A 131 7.30 -1.80 -4.82
N LEU A 132 6.21 -1.04 -4.73
CA LEU A 132 4.92 -1.56 -4.27
C LEU A 132 4.38 -2.66 -5.19
N ALA A 133 4.36 -2.37 -6.50
CA ALA A 133 3.88 -3.31 -7.51
C ALA A 133 4.74 -4.58 -7.58
N GLY A 134 6.06 -4.46 -7.47
CA GLY A 134 6.99 -5.59 -7.45
C GLY A 134 6.83 -6.45 -6.19
N SER A 135 6.64 -5.80 -5.03
CA SER A 135 6.51 -6.49 -3.74
C SER A 135 5.23 -7.33 -3.66
N ILE A 136 4.07 -6.71 -3.84
CA ILE A 136 2.78 -7.40 -3.77
C ILE A 136 2.49 -8.18 -5.06
N GLY A 137 2.85 -7.62 -6.22
CA GLY A 137 2.68 -8.27 -7.51
C GLY A 137 3.43 -9.60 -7.63
N PHE A 138 4.58 -9.76 -6.97
CA PHE A 138 5.29 -11.03 -6.88
C PHE A 138 4.39 -12.14 -6.29
N PHE A 139 3.72 -11.85 -5.17
CA PHE A 139 2.78 -12.79 -4.56
C PHE A 139 1.55 -12.98 -5.43
N GLY A 140 1.08 -11.91 -6.09
CA GLY A 140 -0.05 -11.97 -6.99
C GLY A 140 0.22 -12.85 -8.22
N VAL A 141 1.38 -12.71 -8.84
CA VAL A 141 1.79 -13.56 -9.98
C VAL A 141 1.93 -15.01 -9.54
N LYS A 142 2.64 -15.28 -8.44
CA LYS A 142 2.80 -16.63 -7.89
C LYS A 142 1.45 -17.24 -7.50
N GLY A 143 0.61 -16.50 -6.77
CA GLY A 143 -0.71 -16.94 -6.33
C GLY A 143 -1.68 -17.12 -7.49
N GLY A 144 -1.63 -16.27 -8.53
CA GLY A 144 -2.46 -16.41 -9.72
C GLY A 144 -2.12 -17.64 -10.54
N LEU A 145 -0.82 -17.90 -10.76
CA LEU A 145 -0.37 -19.14 -11.39
C LEU A 145 -0.80 -20.38 -10.59
N PHE A 146 -0.67 -20.32 -9.26
CA PHE A 146 -1.12 -21.38 -8.37
C PHE A 146 -2.64 -21.60 -8.46
N THR A 147 -3.45 -20.53 -8.46
CA THR A 147 -4.90 -20.60 -8.62
C THR A 147 -5.29 -21.24 -9.94
N LEU A 148 -4.64 -20.85 -11.06
CA LEU A 148 -4.90 -21.44 -12.37
C LEU A 148 -4.48 -22.91 -12.43
N ALA A 149 -3.31 -23.26 -11.88
CA ALA A 149 -2.81 -24.62 -11.89
C ALA A 149 -3.65 -25.59 -11.03
N THR A 150 -4.29 -25.08 -9.97
CA THR A 150 -5.11 -25.88 -9.03
C THR A 150 -6.62 -25.77 -9.28
N GLY A 151 -7.02 -25.06 -10.33
CA GLY A 151 -8.45 -24.80 -10.60
C GLY A 151 -9.16 -24.07 -9.44
N GLY A 152 -8.44 -23.24 -8.65
CA GLY A 152 -8.99 -22.50 -7.50
C GLY A 152 -9.35 -23.34 -6.27
N SER A 153 -8.97 -24.62 -6.24
CA SER A 153 -9.31 -25.54 -5.14
C SER A 153 -8.61 -25.20 -3.81
N TYR A 154 -7.49 -24.49 -3.86
CA TYR A 154 -6.70 -24.12 -2.67
C TYR A 154 -6.61 -22.61 -2.50
N ARG A 155 -6.60 -22.16 -1.23
CA ARG A 155 -6.51 -20.74 -0.91
C ARG A 155 -5.12 -20.18 -1.15
N VAL A 156 -5.06 -18.97 -1.63
CA VAL A 156 -3.82 -18.19 -1.72
C VAL A 156 -3.58 -17.49 -0.38
N TRP A 157 -2.41 -17.72 0.21
CA TRP A 157 -1.95 -17.14 1.46
C TRP A 157 -0.82 -16.15 1.22
N GLY A 158 -0.68 -15.18 2.11
CA GLY A 158 0.41 -14.22 2.09
C GLY A 158 1.67 -14.71 2.79
N PRO A 159 2.71 -13.86 2.88
CA PRO A 159 3.95 -14.17 3.57
C PRO A 159 3.74 -14.29 5.08
N ALA A 160 4.33 -15.33 5.68
CA ALA A 160 4.26 -15.57 7.12
C ALA A 160 4.80 -14.38 7.93
N ASN A 161 4.25 -14.16 9.12
CA ASN A 161 4.61 -13.09 10.05
C ASN A 161 4.45 -11.67 9.47
N SER A 162 3.61 -11.49 8.46
CA SER A 162 3.27 -10.19 7.90
C SER A 162 1.82 -9.78 8.21
N TYR A 163 1.48 -8.51 7.96
CA TYR A 163 0.09 -8.05 8.05
C TYR A 163 -0.85 -8.75 7.05
N ILE A 164 -0.30 -9.32 5.98
CA ILE A 164 -1.05 -9.96 4.89
C ILE A 164 -0.85 -11.47 4.84
N GLU A 165 -0.51 -12.10 5.98
CA GLU A 165 -0.35 -13.56 6.06
C GLU A 165 -1.64 -14.31 5.70
N GLY A 166 -2.77 -13.84 6.20
CA GLY A 166 -4.07 -14.46 5.94
C GLY A 166 -4.52 -14.34 4.48
N ASN A 167 -5.32 -15.29 4.03
CA ASN A 167 -5.87 -15.29 2.68
C ASN A 167 -6.75 -14.06 2.38
N ASN A 168 -7.49 -13.57 3.37
CA ASN A 168 -8.35 -12.39 3.21
C ASN A 168 -7.54 -11.10 3.10
N GLU A 169 -6.51 -10.96 3.95
CA GLU A 169 -5.59 -9.83 4.00
C GLU A 169 -4.77 -9.77 2.71
N MET A 170 -4.26 -10.93 2.27
CA MET A 170 -3.55 -11.06 0.99
C MET A 170 -4.43 -10.64 -0.19
N ALA A 171 -5.70 -11.08 -0.21
CA ALA A 171 -6.64 -10.72 -1.26
C ALA A 171 -6.84 -9.20 -1.34
N LEU A 172 -7.00 -8.51 -0.19
CA LEU A 172 -7.16 -7.06 -0.18
C LEU A 172 -5.89 -6.35 -0.70
N ALA A 173 -4.71 -6.79 -0.29
CA ALA A 173 -3.44 -6.24 -0.79
C ALA A 173 -3.33 -6.38 -2.32
N LEU A 174 -3.72 -7.55 -2.86
CA LEU A 174 -3.75 -7.80 -4.30
C LEU A 174 -4.74 -6.89 -5.04
N ILE A 175 -5.93 -6.68 -4.48
CA ILE A 175 -6.94 -5.78 -5.04
C ILE A 175 -6.40 -4.35 -5.07
N MET A 176 -5.78 -3.89 -3.98
CA MET A 176 -5.22 -2.55 -3.88
C MET A 176 -4.06 -2.30 -4.84
N ILE A 177 -3.24 -3.31 -5.15
CA ILE A 177 -2.06 -3.12 -6.01
C ILE A 177 -2.41 -3.12 -7.51
N ILE A 178 -3.49 -3.76 -7.93
CA ILE A 178 -3.91 -3.82 -9.34
C ILE A 178 -4.00 -2.41 -9.98
N PRO A 179 -4.65 -1.40 -9.38
CA PRO A 179 -4.68 -0.05 -9.92
C PRO A 179 -3.28 0.59 -10.04
N ILE A 180 -2.39 0.34 -9.09
CA ILE A 180 -1.02 0.87 -9.12
C ILE A 180 -0.22 0.23 -10.27
N ILE A 181 -0.38 -1.07 -10.53
CA ILE A 181 0.17 -1.73 -11.72
C ILE A 181 -0.40 -1.10 -12.99
N GLY A 182 -1.70 -0.76 -13.01
CA GLY A 182 -2.36 -0.04 -14.09
C GLY A 182 -1.75 1.35 -14.35
N PHE A 183 -1.42 2.09 -13.29
CA PHE A 183 -0.68 3.34 -13.38
C PHE A 183 0.71 3.15 -13.99
N LEU A 184 1.47 2.15 -13.56
CA LEU A 184 2.78 1.85 -14.12
C LEU A 184 2.72 1.47 -15.62
N ARG A 185 1.68 0.74 -16.02
CA ARG A 185 1.44 0.44 -17.46
C ARG A 185 1.26 1.72 -18.27
N PHE A 186 0.65 2.75 -17.71
CA PHE A 186 0.50 4.05 -18.37
C PHE A 186 1.83 4.79 -18.49
N THR A 187 2.68 4.76 -17.45
CA THR A 187 3.94 5.53 -17.40
C THR A 187 5.11 4.90 -18.14
N THR A 188 5.06 3.59 -18.45
CA THR A 188 6.13 2.90 -19.19
C THR A 188 5.98 3.05 -20.69
N ASN A 189 7.11 3.11 -21.42
CA ASN A 189 7.14 3.18 -22.89
C ASN A 189 7.30 1.78 -23.53
N SER A 190 7.96 0.84 -22.86
CA SER A 190 8.23 -0.51 -23.40
C SER A 190 6.94 -1.31 -23.59
N ILE A 191 6.69 -1.81 -24.79
CA ILE A 191 5.53 -2.66 -25.12
C ILE A 191 5.56 -3.98 -24.35
N TRP A 192 6.74 -4.56 -24.14
CA TRP A 192 6.90 -5.80 -23.39
C TRP A 192 6.58 -5.60 -21.90
N THR A 193 7.04 -4.49 -21.32
CA THR A 193 6.69 -4.11 -19.95
C THR A 193 5.19 -3.88 -19.81
N LYS A 194 4.56 -3.18 -20.78
CA LYS A 194 3.09 -2.98 -20.78
C LYS A 194 2.33 -4.30 -20.82
N ARG A 195 2.76 -5.26 -21.64
CA ARG A 195 2.14 -6.60 -21.71
C ARG A 195 2.36 -7.40 -20.44
N GLY A 196 3.59 -7.39 -19.88
CA GLY A 196 3.90 -8.04 -18.61
C GLY A 196 3.06 -7.51 -17.45
N LEU A 197 2.86 -6.17 -17.37
CA LEU A 197 2.00 -5.56 -16.36
C LEU A 197 0.53 -5.97 -16.50
N VAL A 198 0.00 -6.12 -17.73
CA VAL A 198 -1.35 -6.66 -17.93
C VAL A 198 -1.46 -8.08 -17.42
N VAL A 199 -0.50 -8.95 -17.75
CA VAL A 199 -0.46 -10.33 -17.26
C VAL A 199 -0.39 -10.33 -15.72
N ALA A 200 0.45 -9.48 -15.12
CA ALA A 200 0.53 -9.36 -13.67
C ALA A 200 -0.80 -8.92 -13.04
N MET A 201 -1.52 -7.96 -13.65
CA MET A 201 -2.85 -7.54 -13.18
C MET A 201 -3.86 -8.68 -13.21
N LEU A 202 -3.90 -9.46 -14.30
CA LEU A 202 -4.80 -10.61 -14.44
C LEU A 202 -4.47 -11.71 -13.43
N LEU A 203 -3.18 -12.00 -13.22
CA LEU A 203 -2.74 -12.98 -12.24
C LEU A 203 -3.01 -12.51 -10.79
N CYS A 204 -2.84 -11.22 -10.48
CA CYS A 204 -3.25 -10.66 -9.20
C CYS A 204 -4.76 -10.79 -8.98
N ALA A 205 -5.58 -10.56 -10.01
CA ALA A 205 -7.03 -10.73 -9.93
C ALA A 205 -7.40 -12.22 -9.72
N ALA A 206 -6.77 -13.14 -10.46
CA ALA A 206 -6.94 -14.58 -10.26
C ALA A 206 -6.55 -15.02 -8.84
N ALA A 207 -5.42 -14.53 -8.31
CA ALA A 207 -4.99 -14.81 -6.93
C ALA A 207 -5.97 -14.26 -5.90
N ALA A 208 -6.51 -13.05 -6.11
CA ALA A 208 -7.49 -12.44 -5.20
C ALA A 208 -8.79 -13.27 -5.15
N ILE A 209 -9.28 -13.76 -6.28
CA ILE A 209 -10.45 -14.64 -6.35
C ILE A 209 -10.11 -16.04 -5.75
N GLY A 210 -8.93 -16.58 -6.08
CA GLY A 210 -8.43 -17.86 -5.54
C GLY A 210 -8.11 -17.82 -4.04
N SER A 211 -8.09 -16.64 -3.42
CA SER A 211 -8.02 -16.53 -1.96
C SER A 211 -9.29 -17.02 -1.25
N GLN A 212 -10.39 -17.18 -1.97
CA GLN A 212 -11.71 -17.58 -1.47
C GLN A 212 -12.24 -16.64 -0.37
N SER A 213 -11.93 -15.35 -0.48
CA SER A 213 -12.35 -14.32 0.47
C SER A 213 -13.65 -13.63 0.05
N ARG A 214 -14.70 -13.74 0.87
CA ARG A 214 -15.98 -13.04 0.65
C ARG A 214 -15.81 -11.52 0.69
N GLY A 215 -14.99 -11.00 1.63
CA GLY A 215 -14.67 -9.58 1.72
C GLY A 215 -13.92 -9.06 0.50
N ALA A 216 -13.09 -9.90 -0.13
CA ALA A 216 -12.40 -9.56 -1.37
C ALA A 216 -13.36 -9.34 -2.54
N LEU A 217 -14.42 -10.11 -2.66
CA LEU A 217 -15.44 -9.90 -3.71
C LEU A 217 -16.13 -8.53 -3.55
N LEU A 218 -16.47 -8.13 -2.32
CA LEU A 218 -17.05 -6.82 -2.04
C LEU A 218 -16.05 -5.70 -2.37
N ALA A 219 -14.78 -5.88 -2.03
CA ALA A 219 -13.72 -4.93 -2.37
C ALA A 219 -13.49 -4.83 -3.89
N ILE A 220 -13.52 -5.95 -4.62
CA ILE A 220 -13.46 -5.97 -6.10
C ILE A 220 -14.65 -5.22 -6.67
N GLY A 221 -15.87 -5.47 -6.16
CA GLY A 221 -17.08 -4.77 -6.56
C GLY A 221 -16.97 -3.25 -6.39
N ALA A 222 -16.53 -2.79 -5.22
CA ALA A 222 -16.32 -1.37 -4.95
C ALA A 222 -15.24 -0.76 -5.85
N MET A 223 -14.10 -1.44 -5.99
CA MET A 223 -12.99 -1.00 -6.84
C MET A 223 -13.42 -0.88 -8.31
N THR A 224 -14.08 -1.90 -8.85
CA THR A 224 -14.52 -1.92 -10.25
C THR A 224 -15.62 -0.88 -10.52
N THR A 225 -16.51 -0.65 -9.55
CA THR A 225 -17.54 0.41 -9.62
C THR A 225 -16.90 1.80 -9.71
N VAL A 226 -15.92 2.09 -8.83
CA VAL A 226 -15.20 3.39 -8.87
C VAL A 226 -14.39 3.51 -10.16
N LEU A 227 -13.72 2.45 -10.60
CA LEU A 227 -12.97 2.42 -11.85
C LEU A 227 -13.90 2.71 -13.05
N TRP A 228 -15.04 2.05 -13.11
CA TRP A 228 -16.05 2.26 -14.16
C TRP A 228 -16.61 3.68 -14.13
N TRP A 229 -16.99 4.19 -12.96
CA TRP A 229 -17.51 5.55 -12.80
C TRP A 229 -16.50 6.61 -13.29
N ARG A 230 -15.21 6.38 -13.03
CA ARG A 230 -14.11 7.30 -13.38
C ARG A 230 -13.62 7.17 -14.81
N SER A 231 -14.01 6.12 -15.52
CA SER A 231 -13.59 5.88 -16.91
C SER A 231 -14.33 6.80 -17.90
N ASP A 232 -13.58 7.34 -18.84
CA ASP A 232 -14.14 8.06 -19.98
C ASP A 232 -14.79 7.09 -21.00
N LYS A 233 -14.39 5.80 -21.01
CA LYS A 233 -14.87 4.72 -21.89
C LYS A 233 -15.73 3.71 -21.13
N LYS A 234 -16.79 4.17 -20.49
CA LYS A 234 -17.62 3.36 -19.55
C LYS A 234 -18.14 2.06 -20.16
N PHE A 235 -18.70 2.13 -21.39
CA PHE A 235 -19.29 0.96 -22.05
C PHE A 235 -18.25 -0.12 -22.35
N PHE A 236 -17.12 0.27 -22.93
CA PHE A 236 -16.03 -0.68 -23.22
C PHE A 236 -15.44 -1.29 -21.94
N LEU A 237 -15.23 -0.46 -20.91
CA LEU A 237 -14.72 -0.95 -19.62
C LEU A 237 -15.71 -1.89 -18.93
N ALA A 238 -17.02 -1.61 -19.00
CA ALA A 238 -18.03 -2.52 -18.44
C ALA A 238 -17.98 -3.90 -19.13
N ILE A 239 -17.94 -3.95 -20.45
CA ILE A 239 -17.80 -5.22 -21.19
C ILE A 239 -16.50 -5.93 -20.79
N LEU A 240 -15.39 -5.22 -20.76
CA LEU A 240 -14.09 -5.80 -20.36
C LEU A 240 -14.14 -6.40 -18.96
N LEU A 241 -14.69 -5.68 -17.98
CA LEU A 241 -14.82 -6.16 -16.60
C LEU A 241 -15.72 -7.39 -16.49
N VAL A 242 -16.83 -7.41 -17.23
CA VAL A 242 -17.75 -8.56 -17.28
C VAL A 242 -17.06 -9.77 -17.92
N VAL A 243 -16.39 -9.60 -19.06
CA VAL A 243 -15.68 -10.70 -19.75
C VAL A 243 -14.57 -11.26 -18.87
N VAL A 244 -13.74 -10.40 -18.28
CA VAL A 244 -12.67 -10.83 -17.36
C VAL A 244 -13.26 -11.49 -16.11
N GLY A 245 -14.34 -10.94 -15.56
CA GLY A 245 -15.03 -11.53 -14.41
C GLY A 245 -15.56 -12.92 -14.70
N ILE A 246 -16.29 -13.10 -15.81
CA ILE A 246 -16.80 -14.42 -16.24
C ILE A 246 -15.64 -15.38 -16.45
N ALA A 247 -14.59 -14.97 -17.17
CA ALA A 247 -13.44 -15.83 -17.45
C ALA A 247 -12.75 -16.31 -16.16
N LEU A 248 -12.57 -15.43 -15.17
CA LEU A 248 -11.95 -15.80 -13.89
C LEU A 248 -12.86 -16.68 -13.03
N LEU A 249 -14.16 -16.37 -12.99
CA LEU A 249 -15.13 -17.11 -12.17
C LEU A 249 -15.44 -18.50 -12.74
N SER A 250 -15.39 -18.69 -14.06
CA SER A 250 -15.62 -19.99 -14.71
C SER A 250 -14.57 -21.05 -14.32
N PHE A 251 -13.41 -20.64 -13.82
CA PHE A 251 -12.37 -21.55 -13.32
C PHE A 251 -12.58 -21.99 -11.86
N MET A 252 -13.54 -21.40 -11.14
CA MET A 252 -13.70 -21.66 -9.71
C MET A 252 -14.49 -22.95 -9.47
N PRO A 253 -14.05 -23.80 -8.51
CA PRO A 253 -14.70 -25.05 -8.17
C PRO A 253 -16.04 -24.82 -7.47
N GLU A 254 -16.87 -25.87 -7.39
CA GLU A 254 -18.20 -25.82 -6.75
C GLU A 254 -18.11 -25.37 -5.28
N SER A 255 -17.12 -25.86 -4.54
CA SER A 255 -16.85 -25.45 -3.15
C SER A 255 -16.59 -23.94 -2.98
N TRP A 256 -16.08 -23.27 -4.02
CA TRP A 256 -15.92 -21.82 -4.03
C TRP A 256 -17.30 -21.14 -4.15
N TRP A 257 -18.14 -21.63 -5.04
CA TRP A 257 -19.50 -21.10 -5.24
C TRP A 257 -20.37 -21.31 -4.00
N GLU A 258 -20.34 -22.48 -3.38
CA GLU A 258 -21.01 -22.74 -2.10
C GLU A 258 -20.58 -21.74 -1.03
N ARG A 259 -19.25 -21.53 -0.88
CA ARG A 259 -18.70 -20.57 0.08
C ARG A 259 -19.13 -19.13 -0.21
N MET A 260 -19.19 -18.70 -1.47
CA MET A 260 -19.64 -17.35 -1.82
C MET A 260 -21.16 -17.21 -1.67
N GLY A 261 -21.92 -18.26 -1.87
CA GLY A 261 -23.38 -18.28 -1.66
C GLY A 261 -23.78 -17.97 -0.21
N THR A 262 -22.93 -18.29 0.78
CA THR A 262 -23.22 -17.99 2.20
C THR A 262 -23.18 -16.49 2.55
N ILE A 263 -22.82 -15.61 1.60
CA ILE A 263 -22.93 -14.14 1.81
C ILE A 263 -24.38 -13.73 2.10
N GLY A 264 -25.38 -14.41 1.49
CA GLY A 264 -26.79 -14.14 1.70
C GLY A 264 -27.34 -14.62 3.04
N THR A 265 -26.71 -15.60 3.69
CA THR A 265 -27.15 -16.25 4.94
C THR A 265 -26.24 -15.91 6.12
N TYR A 266 -25.74 -14.68 6.17
CA TYR A 266 -24.75 -14.23 7.17
C TYR A 266 -25.21 -14.41 8.64
N LYS A 267 -26.52 -14.48 8.91
CA LYS A 267 -27.07 -14.70 10.25
C LYS A 267 -26.77 -16.10 10.83
N GLU A 268 -26.53 -17.06 9.95
CA GLU A 268 -26.22 -18.46 10.32
C GLU A 268 -24.68 -18.67 10.34
N ASP A 269 -23.90 -17.70 9.87
CA ASP A 269 -22.44 -17.77 9.82
C ASP A 269 -21.85 -17.33 11.18
N THR A 270 -21.33 -18.27 11.93
CA THR A 270 -20.64 -18.05 13.21
C THR A 270 -19.51 -17.03 13.11
N SER A 271 -18.82 -16.96 11.96
CA SER A 271 -17.73 -15.99 11.71
C SER A 271 -18.28 -14.56 11.55
N ALA A 272 -19.43 -14.38 10.91
CA ALA A 272 -20.09 -13.08 10.78
C ALA A 272 -20.67 -12.62 12.12
N GLY A 273 -21.32 -13.53 12.87
CA GLY A 273 -21.84 -13.27 14.21
C GLY A 273 -20.74 -12.82 15.18
N GLY A 274 -19.62 -13.53 15.20
CA GLY A 274 -18.47 -13.18 16.05
C GLY A 274 -17.86 -11.80 15.74
N ARG A 275 -17.81 -11.39 14.45
CA ARG A 275 -17.38 -10.04 14.07
C ARG A 275 -18.33 -8.96 14.56
N ILE A 276 -19.62 -9.14 14.38
CA ILE A 276 -20.65 -8.21 14.86
C ILE A 276 -20.56 -8.08 16.38
N ASN A 277 -20.36 -9.18 17.10
CA ASN A 277 -20.12 -9.19 18.54
C ASN A 277 -18.88 -8.35 18.92
N ALA A 278 -17.78 -8.52 18.20
CA ALA A 278 -16.56 -7.74 18.40
C ALA A 278 -16.75 -6.24 18.05
N TRP A 279 -17.57 -5.90 17.07
CA TRP A 279 -17.92 -4.51 16.75
C TRP A 279 -18.72 -3.84 17.86
N TRP A 280 -19.68 -4.56 18.44
CA TRP A 280 -20.42 -4.09 19.61
C TRP A 280 -19.51 -3.94 20.83
N MET A 281 -18.60 -4.88 21.07
CA MET A 281 -17.58 -4.76 22.10
C MET A 281 -16.76 -3.47 21.92
N ALA A 282 -16.20 -3.24 20.74
CA ALA A 282 -15.41 -2.04 20.45
C ALA A 282 -16.23 -0.74 20.62
N TRP A 283 -17.48 -0.73 20.19
CA TRP A 283 -18.38 0.41 20.35
C TRP A 283 -18.69 0.70 21.83
N ASN A 284 -19.02 -0.32 22.59
CA ASN A 284 -19.35 -0.17 24.01
C ASN A 284 -18.11 0.23 24.84
N LEU A 285 -16.95 -0.35 24.50
CA LEU A 285 -15.67 0.03 25.09
C LEU A 285 -15.35 1.51 24.84
N ALA A 286 -15.48 1.99 23.59
CA ALA A 286 -15.24 3.39 23.26
C ALA A 286 -16.22 4.37 23.92
N LYS A 287 -17.49 3.96 24.19
CA LYS A 287 -18.43 4.76 24.96
C LYS A 287 -18.06 4.83 26.45
N ALA A 288 -17.49 3.77 27.01
CA ALA A 288 -17.11 3.72 28.42
C ALA A 288 -15.74 4.36 28.69
N ASN A 289 -14.81 4.27 27.72
CA ASN A 289 -13.43 4.73 27.86
C ASN A 289 -13.05 5.69 26.74
N PHE A 290 -12.83 6.95 27.08
CA PHE A 290 -12.48 8.01 26.16
C PHE A 290 -11.24 7.71 25.32
N PHE A 291 -10.23 7.10 25.92
CA PHE A 291 -8.96 6.74 25.27
C PHE A 291 -9.02 5.39 24.53
N GLY A 292 -10.16 4.67 24.56
CA GLY A 292 -10.23 3.29 24.09
C GLY A 292 -9.56 2.30 25.07
N GLY A 293 -9.19 1.11 24.57
CA GLY A 293 -8.57 0.05 25.37
C GLY A 293 -7.07 -0.14 25.08
N GLY A 294 -6.45 0.66 24.23
CA GLY A 294 -5.08 0.44 23.72
C GLY A 294 -5.05 -0.63 22.62
N PHE A 295 -3.86 -0.91 22.10
CA PHE A 295 -3.70 -1.97 21.10
C PHE A 295 -4.07 -3.35 21.69
N ALA A 296 -4.49 -4.30 20.82
CA ALA A 296 -4.83 -5.67 21.21
C ALA A 296 -6.04 -5.81 22.16
N VAL A 297 -7.13 -5.11 21.89
CA VAL A 297 -8.38 -5.14 22.69
C VAL A 297 -9.19 -6.45 22.58
N ALA A 298 -8.81 -7.41 21.74
CA ALA A 298 -9.53 -8.69 21.62
C ALA A 298 -9.15 -9.65 22.76
N LYS A 299 -9.64 -9.36 23.99
CA LYS A 299 -9.36 -10.08 25.23
C LYS A 299 -10.64 -10.51 25.93
N ALA A 300 -10.60 -11.68 26.57
CA ALA A 300 -11.76 -12.25 27.24
C ALA A 300 -12.35 -11.31 28.30
N GLU A 301 -11.51 -10.58 29.04
CA GLU A 301 -11.93 -9.63 30.07
C GLU A 301 -12.72 -8.46 29.49
N LEU A 302 -12.26 -7.92 28.34
CA LEU A 302 -12.96 -6.82 27.65
C LEU A 302 -14.28 -7.31 27.02
N PHE A 303 -14.29 -8.53 26.48
CA PHE A 303 -15.54 -9.12 25.97
C PHE A 303 -16.52 -9.40 27.09
N ALA A 304 -16.07 -9.86 28.26
CA ALA A 304 -16.95 -10.05 29.43
C ALA A 304 -17.63 -8.76 29.90
N MET A 305 -16.95 -7.61 29.74
CA MET A 305 -17.49 -6.31 30.18
C MET A 305 -18.33 -5.59 29.10
N TYR A 306 -17.97 -5.72 27.83
CA TYR A 306 -18.46 -4.83 26.79
C TYR A 306 -19.14 -5.53 25.60
N ALA A 307 -18.94 -6.84 25.40
CA ALA A 307 -19.56 -7.58 24.30
C ALA A 307 -20.97 -8.06 24.66
N PRO A 308 -21.91 -8.13 23.69
CA PRO A 308 -23.18 -8.80 23.88
C PRO A 308 -23.06 -10.29 24.25
N ASP A 309 -22.11 -11.00 23.63
CA ASP A 309 -21.77 -12.39 23.96
C ASP A 309 -20.32 -12.44 24.49
N PRO A 310 -20.14 -12.62 25.80
CA PRO A 310 -18.81 -12.69 26.41
C PRO A 310 -17.98 -13.92 26.00
N THR A 311 -18.61 -14.96 25.49
CA THR A 311 -17.97 -16.24 25.17
C THR A 311 -17.28 -16.25 23.81
N GLN A 312 -17.69 -15.36 22.89
CA GLN A 312 -17.14 -15.27 21.54
C GLN A 312 -16.09 -14.18 21.45
N VAL A 313 -14.86 -14.47 21.87
CA VAL A 313 -13.72 -13.55 21.76
C VAL A 313 -13.11 -13.63 20.38
N LEU A 314 -13.24 -12.58 19.58
CA LEU A 314 -12.71 -12.50 18.22
C LEU A 314 -12.15 -11.10 17.95
N ALA A 315 -11.11 -10.99 17.12
CA ALA A 315 -10.66 -9.69 16.63
C ALA A 315 -11.78 -9.00 15.83
N ALA A 316 -11.80 -7.65 15.86
CA ALA A 316 -12.84 -6.86 15.19
C ALA A 316 -12.91 -7.13 13.66
N HIS A 317 -11.81 -7.56 13.05
CA HIS A 317 -11.68 -7.74 11.60
C HIS A 317 -12.35 -6.59 10.84
N SER A 318 -12.05 -5.36 11.25
CA SER A 318 -12.51 -4.12 10.63
C SER A 318 -11.55 -3.00 10.96
N ILE A 319 -11.03 -2.31 9.94
CA ILE A 319 -10.15 -1.15 10.15
C ILE A 319 -10.81 -0.05 10.98
N TYR A 320 -12.12 0.05 10.94
CA TYR A 320 -12.88 1.07 11.65
C TYR A 320 -13.08 0.70 13.12
N PHE A 321 -13.59 -0.50 13.39
CA PHE A 321 -13.87 -0.94 14.75
C PHE A 321 -12.60 -1.33 15.51
N MET A 322 -11.52 -1.69 14.80
CA MET A 322 -10.20 -1.86 15.39
C MET A 322 -9.71 -0.52 15.98
N VAL A 323 -9.65 0.53 15.17
CA VAL A 323 -9.23 1.87 15.64
C VAL A 323 -10.17 2.42 16.71
N LEU A 324 -11.50 2.20 16.57
CA LEU A 324 -12.48 2.63 17.56
C LEU A 324 -12.24 1.97 18.93
N GLY A 325 -12.07 0.67 18.97
CA GLY A 325 -11.83 -0.06 20.22
C GLY A 325 -10.49 0.28 20.85
N GLU A 326 -9.45 0.44 20.03
CA GLU A 326 -8.09 0.69 20.49
C GLU A 326 -7.85 2.15 20.94
N HIS A 327 -8.43 3.14 20.22
CA HIS A 327 -8.11 4.56 20.42
C HIS A 327 -9.34 5.47 20.62
N GLY A 328 -10.51 4.88 20.83
CA GLY A 328 -11.76 5.60 21.07
C GLY A 328 -12.25 6.40 19.85
N PHE A 329 -13.25 7.24 20.08
CA PHE A 329 -13.86 8.04 19.02
C PHE A 329 -12.90 9.08 18.41
N VAL A 330 -11.97 9.63 19.20
CA VAL A 330 -10.98 10.58 18.70
C VAL A 330 -10.03 9.91 17.72
N GLY A 331 -9.55 8.70 18.05
CA GLY A 331 -8.71 7.91 17.14
C GLY A 331 -9.43 7.57 15.84
N LEU A 332 -10.68 7.11 15.91
CA LEU A 332 -11.49 6.84 14.71
C LEU A 332 -11.71 8.10 13.87
N PHE A 333 -11.99 9.24 14.50
CA PHE A 333 -12.17 10.52 13.79
C PHE A 333 -10.90 10.92 13.04
N LEU A 334 -9.74 10.87 13.67
CA LEU A 334 -8.45 11.19 13.05
C LEU A 334 -8.14 10.22 11.90
N PHE A 335 -8.37 8.92 12.09
CA PHE A 335 -8.20 7.91 11.05
C PHE A 335 -9.09 8.18 9.83
N LEU A 336 -10.39 8.43 10.03
CA LEU A 336 -11.31 8.75 8.93
C LEU A 336 -10.96 10.06 8.25
N MET A 337 -10.57 11.09 9.01
CA MET A 337 -10.15 12.38 8.48
C MET A 337 -8.91 12.26 7.62
N LEU A 338 -7.93 11.42 8.01
CA LEU A 338 -6.74 11.13 7.20
C LEU A 338 -7.14 10.61 5.82
N TRP A 339 -7.93 9.56 5.76
CA TRP A 339 -8.33 8.93 4.49
C TRP A 339 -9.25 9.83 3.66
N PHE A 340 -10.07 10.65 4.30
CA PHE A 340 -10.88 11.68 3.62
C PHE A 340 -10.00 12.70 2.91
N PHE A 341 -8.94 13.19 3.56
CA PHE A 341 -8.03 14.14 2.94
C PHE A 341 -7.19 13.51 1.84
N VAL A 342 -6.69 12.29 2.03
CA VAL A 342 -5.96 11.55 0.99
C VAL A 342 -6.84 11.34 -0.24
N TRP A 343 -8.11 10.95 -0.06
CA TRP A 343 -9.07 10.83 -1.15
C TRP A 343 -9.29 12.14 -1.89
N GLY A 344 -9.45 13.25 -1.16
CA GLY A 344 -9.60 14.60 -1.72
C GLY A 344 -8.37 15.05 -2.51
N SER A 345 -7.17 14.78 -2.00
CA SER A 345 -5.91 15.10 -2.67
C SER A 345 -5.70 14.24 -3.92
N ALA A 346 -6.04 12.96 -3.88
CA ALA A 346 -6.04 12.11 -5.07
C ALA A 346 -7.06 12.59 -6.13
N ALA A 347 -8.24 13.09 -5.70
CA ALA A 347 -9.20 13.70 -6.61
C ALA A 347 -8.66 15.01 -7.23
N ARG A 348 -7.94 15.81 -6.46
CA ARG A 348 -7.25 17.03 -6.94
C ARG A 348 -6.22 16.68 -8.02
N LEU A 349 -5.37 15.68 -7.78
CA LEU A 349 -4.40 15.20 -8.77
C LEU A 349 -5.10 14.79 -10.07
N ARG A 350 -6.20 14.02 -9.96
CA ARG A 350 -6.96 13.54 -11.10
C ARG A 350 -7.52 14.69 -11.95
N VAL A 351 -8.02 15.74 -11.32
CA VAL A 351 -8.64 16.87 -12.02
C VAL A 351 -7.57 17.81 -12.58
N GLN A 352 -6.62 18.21 -11.75
CA GLN A 352 -5.61 19.22 -12.14
C GLN A 352 -4.55 18.63 -13.07
N GLY A 353 -4.20 17.36 -12.91
CA GLY A 353 -3.25 16.66 -13.79
C GLY A 353 -3.70 16.54 -15.25
N LYS A 354 -5.00 16.68 -15.55
CA LYS A 354 -5.52 16.70 -16.93
C LYS A 354 -5.25 18.01 -17.68
N LYS A 355 -4.85 19.08 -16.99
CA LYS A 355 -4.75 20.43 -17.60
C LYS A 355 -3.57 20.59 -18.55
N LEU A 356 -2.47 19.85 -18.33
CA LEU A 356 -1.25 19.95 -19.11
C LEU A 356 -0.77 18.52 -19.50
N PRO A 357 -0.18 18.36 -20.69
CA PRO A 357 0.39 17.06 -21.10
C PRO A 357 1.46 16.54 -20.14
N GLN A 358 2.31 17.44 -19.61
CA GLN A 358 3.40 17.12 -18.67
C GLN A 358 2.89 16.57 -17.33
N THR A 359 1.67 16.96 -16.93
CA THR A 359 1.05 16.55 -15.65
C THR A 359 0.04 15.42 -15.79
N LEU A 360 -0.20 14.91 -17.01
CA LEU A 360 -1.22 13.89 -17.28
C LEU A 360 -1.01 12.60 -16.48
N TRP A 361 0.26 12.21 -16.22
CA TRP A 361 0.60 11.07 -15.40
C TRP A 361 0.07 11.19 -13.96
N LEU A 362 0.00 12.41 -13.41
CA LEU A 362 -0.58 12.67 -12.09
C LEU A 362 -2.09 12.44 -12.07
N SER A 363 -2.76 12.75 -13.19
CA SER A 363 -4.19 12.46 -13.31
C SER A 363 -4.45 10.95 -13.23
N TYR A 364 -3.63 10.14 -13.89
CA TYR A 364 -3.70 8.69 -13.80
C TYR A 364 -3.33 8.19 -12.40
N LEU A 365 -2.27 8.73 -11.80
CA LEU A 365 -1.87 8.39 -10.43
C LEU A 365 -3.03 8.64 -9.45
N GLY A 366 -3.61 9.85 -9.46
CA GLY A 366 -4.72 10.21 -8.59
C GLY A 366 -5.96 9.33 -8.79
N ALA A 367 -6.29 9.01 -10.06
CA ALA A 367 -7.39 8.11 -10.37
C ALA A 367 -7.15 6.70 -9.81
N MET A 368 -5.96 6.13 -10.03
CA MET A 368 -5.63 4.77 -9.59
C MET A 368 -5.49 4.69 -8.06
N CYS A 369 -4.96 5.72 -7.40
CA CYS A 369 -4.96 5.80 -5.94
C CYS A 369 -6.39 5.82 -5.37
N GLN A 370 -7.33 6.58 -5.97
CA GLN A 370 -8.73 6.56 -5.54
C GLN A 370 -9.37 5.17 -5.72
N VAL A 371 -9.10 4.49 -6.82
CA VAL A 371 -9.60 3.12 -7.07
C VAL A 371 -9.06 2.15 -6.01
N SER A 372 -7.76 2.23 -5.69
CA SER A 372 -7.11 1.41 -4.66
C SER A 372 -7.70 1.69 -3.27
N LEU A 373 -7.87 2.97 -2.90
CA LEU A 373 -8.46 3.37 -1.62
C LEU A 373 -9.93 2.97 -1.48
N ALA A 374 -10.70 2.91 -2.58
CA ALA A 374 -12.06 2.37 -2.53
C ALA A 374 -12.07 0.88 -2.16
N GLY A 375 -11.15 0.11 -2.74
CA GLY A 375 -10.94 -1.29 -2.34
C GLY A 375 -10.56 -1.43 -0.88
N TYR A 376 -9.66 -0.56 -0.38
CA TYR A 376 -9.26 -0.54 1.03
C TYR A 376 -10.41 -0.18 1.97
N ALA A 377 -11.20 0.86 1.65
CA ALA A 377 -12.30 1.31 2.49
C ALA A 377 -13.38 0.22 2.65
N VAL A 378 -13.72 -0.49 1.58
CA VAL A 378 -14.76 -1.54 1.62
C VAL A 378 -14.18 -2.87 2.12
N GLY A 379 -13.05 -3.32 1.59
CA GLY A 379 -12.44 -4.60 2.02
C GLY A 379 -11.89 -4.53 3.43
N GLY A 380 -11.33 -3.40 3.83
CA GLY A 380 -10.85 -3.14 5.19
C GLY A 380 -11.96 -3.11 6.24
N ALA A 381 -13.22 -2.86 5.85
CA ALA A 381 -14.35 -2.98 6.77
C ALA A 381 -14.51 -4.40 7.36
N PHE A 382 -13.86 -5.39 6.74
CA PHE A 382 -13.92 -6.79 7.15
C PHE A 382 -12.55 -7.37 7.53
N LEU A 383 -11.53 -6.53 7.79
CA LEU A 383 -10.14 -6.94 8.03
C LEU A 383 -9.45 -6.05 9.07
N SER A 384 -8.55 -6.64 9.86
CA SER A 384 -7.73 -5.91 10.86
C SER A 384 -6.45 -5.33 10.22
N LEU A 385 -6.61 -4.43 9.24
CA LEU A 385 -5.51 -3.85 8.45
C LEU A 385 -5.38 -2.32 8.62
N SER A 386 -5.77 -1.77 9.79
CA SER A 386 -5.73 -0.32 10.06
C SER A 386 -4.33 0.27 9.94
N TYR A 387 -3.31 -0.49 10.32
CA TYR A 387 -1.90 -0.06 10.37
C TYR A 387 -1.02 -0.76 9.35
N TYR A 388 -1.63 -1.34 8.32
CA TYR A 388 -0.91 -1.99 7.24
C TYR A 388 -0.22 -0.97 6.32
N ASP A 389 1.01 -1.25 5.90
CA ASP A 389 1.89 -0.32 5.19
C ASP A 389 1.37 0.15 3.83
N LEU A 390 0.66 -0.69 3.07
CA LEU A 390 0.30 -0.38 1.67
C LEU A 390 -0.60 0.85 1.54
N PRO A 391 -1.68 1.04 2.32
CA PRO A 391 -2.47 2.27 2.29
C PRO A 391 -1.64 3.52 2.56
N TYR A 392 -0.74 3.47 3.55
CA TYR A 392 0.14 4.60 3.89
C TYR A 392 1.15 4.90 2.79
N ASN A 393 1.62 3.89 2.06
CA ASN A 393 2.44 4.11 0.86
C ASN A 393 1.62 4.74 -0.29
N ILE A 394 0.33 4.44 -0.42
CA ILE A 394 -0.56 5.15 -1.35
C ILE A 394 -0.74 6.62 -0.91
N LEU A 395 -0.85 6.89 0.39
CA LEU A 395 -0.82 8.25 0.93
C LEU A 395 0.46 8.97 0.51
N ILE A 396 1.65 8.34 0.64
CA ILE A 396 2.91 8.94 0.18
C ILE A 396 2.83 9.30 -1.31
N LEU A 397 2.37 8.39 -2.17
CA LEU A 397 2.25 8.64 -3.61
C LEU A 397 1.36 9.86 -3.91
N VAL A 398 0.23 9.99 -3.19
CA VAL A 398 -0.72 11.09 -3.37
C VAL A 398 -0.11 12.41 -2.90
N VAL A 399 0.48 12.43 -1.70
CA VAL A 399 1.05 13.65 -1.10
C VAL A 399 2.24 14.16 -1.92
N LEU A 400 3.14 13.26 -2.35
CA LEU A 400 4.27 13.62 -3.21
C LEU A 400 3.79 14.09 -4.59
N GLY A 401 2.76 13.46 -5.15
CA GLY A 401 2.15 13.90 -6.40
C GLY A 401 1.59 15.33 -6.31
N CYS A 402 0.91 15.66 -5.20
CA CYS A 402 0.42 17.01 -4.95
C CYS A 402 1.57 18.02 -4.79
N ARG A 403 2.62 17.65 -4.03
CA ARG A 403 3.80 18.49 -3.88
C ARG A 403 4.47 18.80 -5.22
N TRP A 404 4.66 17.76 -6.05
CA TRP A 404 5.25 17.91 -7.38
C TRP A 404 4.40 18.81 -8.30
N LEU A 405 3.06 18.69 -8.20
CA LEU A 405 2.12 19.52 -8.93
C LEU A 405 2.18 20.99 -8.45
N ASP A 406 2.18 21.23 -7.15
CA ASP A 406 2.18 22.57 -6.56
C ASP A 406 3.51 23.29 -6.77
N GLY A 407 4.63 22.56 -6.69
CA GLY A 407 5.98 23.07 -6.96
C GLY A 407 6.23 23.35 -8.44
N LYS A 408 5.30 22.99 -9.34
CA LYS A 408 5.49 23.06 -10.80
C LYS A 408 6.82 22.42 -11.24
N GLU A 409 7.17 21.29 -10.64
CA GLU A 409 8.46 20.63 -10.82
C GLU A 409 8.72 20.22 -12.29
N TRP A 410 7.69 20.14 -13.15
CA TRP A 410 7.88 19.93 -14.59
C TRP A 410 8.65 21.03 -15.28
N VAL A 411 8.57 22.28 -14.79
CA VAL A 411 9.32 23.43 -15.35
C VAL A 411 10.80 23.26 -15.07
N THR A 412 11.15 22.82 -13.87
CA THR A 412 12.53 22.55 -13.46
C THR A 412 13.08 21.33 -14.20
N GLU A 413 12.32 20.23 -14.29
CA GLU A 413 12.70 19.01 -15.02
C GLU A 413 12.93 19.29 -16.52
N GLU A 414 12.05 20.08 -17.16
CA GLU A 414 12.21 20.48 -18.58
C GLU A 414 13.47 21.35 -18.78
N ALA A 415 13.76 22.27 -17.88
CA ALA A 415 14.97 23.09 -17.94
C ALA A 415 16.24 22.26 -17.74
N GLU A 416 16.22 21.26 -16.86
CA GLU A 416 17.34 20.33 -16.65
C GLU A 416 17.55 19.42 -17.86
N HIS A 417 16.47 18.88 -18.45
CA HIS A 417 16.54 18.09 -19.69
C HIS A 417 17.10 18.88 -20.84
N ALA A 418 16.66 20.14 -21.03
CA ALA A 418 17.17 21.02 -22.08
C ALA A 418 18.69 21.28 -21.90
N LYS A 419 19.15 21.52 -20.66
CA LYS A 419 20.57 21.68 -20.34
C LYS A 419 21.38 20.41 -20.63
N GLN A 420 20.87 19.24 -20.25
CA GLN A 420 21.52 17.97 -20.50
C GLN A 420 21.63 17.68 -22.01
N GLN A 421 20.57 17.95 -22.75
CA GLN A 421 20.54 17.74 -24.20
C GLN A 421 21.54 18.67 -24.91
N ALA A 422 21.57 19.94 -24.55
CA ALA A 422 22.57 20.89 -25.05
C ALA A 422 24.02 20.47 -24.72
N ALA A 423 24.26 19.90 -23.54
CA ALA A 423 25.57 19.39 -23.16
C ALA A 423 25.98 18.14 -23.95
N ILE A 424 25.02 17.25 -24.28
CA ILE A 424 25.26 16.06 -25.12
C ILE A 424 25.57 16.49 -26.56
N GLU A 425 24.79 17.43 -27.11
CA GLU A 425 25.01 17.99 -28.45
C GLU A 425 26.37 18.69 -28.57
N ALA A 426 26.74 19.48 -27.55
CA ALA A 426 28.04 20.12 -27.51
C ALA A 426 29.19 19.10 -27.47
N LYS A 427 29.06 18.00 -26.69
CA LYS A 427 30.06 16.92 -26.66
C LYS A 427 30.15 16.17 -27.98
N SER A 428 29.01 15.90 -28.65
CA SER A 428 29.00 15.23 -29.96
C SER A 428 29.63 16.11 -31.06
N ALA A 429 29.36 17.41 -31.05
CA ALA A 429 29.96 18.35 -31.98
C ALA A 429 31.48 18.50 -31.78
N LEU A 430 31.96 18.48 -30.52
CA LEU A 430 33.37 18.46 -30.21
C LEU A 430 34.05 17.17 -30.72
N LYS A 431 33.41 16.01 -30.56
CA LYS A 431 33.90 14.73 -31.03
C LYS A 431 33.93 14.67 -32.57
N GLU A 432 32.94 15.21 -33.26
CA GLU A 432 32.99 15.30 -34.74
C GLU A 432 34.07 16.24 -35.23
N ARG A 433 34.31 17.37 -34.55
CA ARG A 433 35.46 18.26 -34.89
C ARG A 433 36.78 17.59 -34.69
N SER A 434 36.97 16.77 -33.67
CA SER A 434 38.22 16.03 -33.39
C SER A 434 38.48 14.88 -34.39
N LEU A 435 37.40 14.39 -35.06
CA LEU A 435 37.51 13.30 -36.06
C LEU A 435 37.64 13.81 -37.49
N ARG A 436 37.56 15.12 -37.78
CA ARG A 436 37.85 15.67 -39.09
C ARG A 436 39.37 15.68 -39.30
N PRO A 437 39.92 14.88 -40.24
CA PRO A 437 41.33 14.96 -40.52
C PRO A 437 41.69 16.36 -41.02
N TYR A 438 42.82 16.88 -40.61
CA TYR A 438 43.38 18.10 -41.13
C TYR A 438 43.41 17.99 -42.68
N ALA A 439 42.49 18.68 -43.36
CA ALA A 439 42.68 18.92 -44.79
C ALA A 439 43.95 19.77 -44.96
N LYS A 440 45.03 19.13 -45.38
CA LYS A 440 46.25 19.86 -45.77
C LYS A 440 45.87 20.78 -46.96
N PRO A 441 46.42 22.01 -46.97
CA PRO A 441 46.22 22.95 -48.07
C PRO A 441 46.84 22.46 -49.35
#